data_a79e7081d09b125346786eca63ea8b9c
#
_entry.id   a79e7081d09b125346786eca63ea8b9c
#
_cell.length_a   1.000
_cell.length_b   1.000
_cell.length_c   1.000
_cell.angle_alpha   90.00
_cell.angle_beta   90.00
_cell.angle_gamma   90.00
#
_symmetry.space_group_name_H-M   'P 1'
#
loop_
_entity.id
_entity.type
_entity.pdbx_description
1 polymer ?
#
loop_
_entity_poly.entity_id
_entity_poly.type
_entity_poly.pdbx_seq_one_letter_code
_entity_poly.pdbx_strand_id
1 'polypeptide(L)'
;MSHKFLVVTAWVVCFSLQSVWGGDSPDWRSWRGPLGNGSVEKGNYPVKFGAEKYLWRTELPGKGCSTPILLNDLIYVTAPVDGNDALLCYDLKGAEKWRAVFGKENAGKHRNGSGSNASPVTDGSGIFTYFKSGTLAAVDLDGKTRWKTDLVARFGKDTLFWDHGTSPILTEKHVVMVRMHEGESWLAAFDKQTGEMAWKVARNYPTPTECDHGYTTPLVIQHQGKESILIWGAEHLTIHNASN
;
A
#
# COMPACT_ATOMS: atom_id res chain seq x y z
N MET A 1 -37.41 42.23 -48.28
CA MET A 1 -37.49 41.21 -47.21
C MET A 1 -36.09 40.64 -46.98
N SER A 2 -35.43 41.09 -45.93
CA SER A 2 -34.01 40.66 -45.59
C SER A 2 -34.06 39.61 -44.50
N HIS A 3 -33.60 38.40 -44.82
CA HIS A 3 -33.51 37.31 -43.85
C HIS A 3 -32.13 37.36 -43.18
N LYS A 4 -32.12 37.75 -41.91
CA LYS A 4 -30.91 37.65 -41.06
C LYS A 4 -30.81 36.23 -40.57
N PHE A 5 -29.75 35.50 -40.97
CA PHE A 5 -29.35 34.23 -40.38
C PHE A 5 -28.58 34.47 -39.06
N LEU A 6 -29.12 33.94 -37.96
CA LEU A 6 -28.47 33.95 -36.66
C LEU A 6 -27.59 32.71 -36.58
N VAL A 7 -26.27 32.91 -36.60
CA VAL A 7 -25.30 31.83 -36.37
C VAL A 7 -25.07 31.70 -34.84
N VAL A 8 -25.59 30.63 -34.25
CA VAL A 8 -25.35 30.29 -32.85
C VAL A 8 -24.10 29.43 -32.82
N THR A 9 -22.98 29.98 -32.36
CA THR A 9 -21.74 29.24 -32.13
C THR A 9 -21.81 28.58 -30.76
N ALA A 10 -22.03 27.26 -30.73
CA ALA A 10 -21.98 26.47 -29.50
C ALA A 10 -20.52 26.22 -29.12
N TRP A 11 -20.09 26.81 -28.02
CA TRP A 11 -18.80 26.47 -27.40
C TRP A 11 -18.95 25.14 -26.63
N VAL A 12 -18.36 24.09 -27.18
CA VAL A 12 -18.19 22.83 -26.44
C VAL A 12 -16.99 23.00 -25.50
N VAL A 13 -17.27 23.23 -24.22
CA VAL A 13 -16.26 23.21 -23.18
C VAL A 13 -15.97 21.73 -22.88
N CYS A 14 -14.92 21.20 -23.50
CA CYS A 14 -14.36 19.91 -23.07
C CYS A 14 -13.75 20.09 -21.68
N PHE A 15 -14.48 19.69 -20.64
CA PHE A 15 -13.88 19.40 -19.34
C PHE A 15 -13.03 18.14 -19.51
N SER A 16 -11.72 18.31 -19.68
CA SER A 16 -10.77 17.22 -19.45
C SER A 16 -10.82 16.91 -17.96
N LEU A 17 -11.42 15.78 -17.59
CA LEU A 17 -11.21 15.15 -16.31
C LEU A 17 -9.73 14.73 -16.25
N GLN A 18 -8.86 15.66 -15.90
CA GLN A 18 -7.55 15.32 -15.38
C GLN A 18 -7.81 14.65 -14.03
N SER A 19 -7.49 13.37 -13.95
CA SER A 19 -7.36 12.67 -12.68
C SER A 19 -6.27 13.40 -11.89
N VAL A 20 -6.70 14.25 -10.96
CA VAL A 20 -5.82 14.98 -10.05
C VAL A 20 -5.30 14.01 -9.00
N TRP A 21 -4.30 13.24 -9.38
CA TRP A 21 -3.36 12.64 -8.46
C TRP A 21 -2.17 13.58 -8.33
N GLY A 22 -2.33 14.72 -7.67
CA GLY A 22 -1.28 15.71 -7.56
C GLY A 22 -1.79 17.07 -7.14
N GLY A 23 -2.64 17.13 -6.15
CA GLY A 23 -3.02 18.37 -5.48
C GLY A 23 -2.43 18.39 -4.07
N ASP A 24 -2.23 19.55 -3.50
CA ASP A 24 -1.70 19.89 -2.17
C ASP A 24 -2.28 19.06 -1.00
N SER A 25 -2.31 17.71 -1.12
CA SER A 25 -2.74 16.83 -0.05
C SER A 25 -1.58 16.67 0.92
N PRO A 26 -1.72 17.05 2.19
CA PRO A 26 -0.75 16.76 3.23
C PRO A 26 -0.63 15.27 3.51
N ASP A 27 -1.46 14.45 2.88
CA ASP A 27 -1.56 13.02 3.10
C ASP A 27 -0.34 12.27 2.54
N TRP A 28 0.09 11.25 3.28
CA TRP A 28 1.12 10.29 2.88
C TRP A 28 0.49 8.90 2.82
N ARG A 29 -0.16 8.57 1.71
CA ARG A 29 -1.14 7.47 1.59
C ARG A 29 -0.54 6.08 1.37
N SER A 30 0.77 5.98 1.16
CA SER A 30 1.44 4.70 0.89
C SER A 30 2.90 4.74 1.35
N TRP A 31 3.59 3.61 1.28
CA TRP A 31 5.01 3.49 1.64
C TRP A 31 5.90 4.59 1.04
N ARG A 32 5.69 4.97 -0.22
CA ARG A 32 6.48 6.00 -0.91
C ARG A 32 5.76 7.33 -1.09
N GLY A 33 4.67 7.54 -0.36
CA GLY A 33 3.95 8.80 -0.32
C GLY A 33 3.17 9.14 -1.59
N PRO A 34 2.74 10.40 -1.73
CA PRO A 34 1.79 10.81 -2.76
C PRO A 34 2.33 10.68 -4.19
N LEU A 35 3.63 10.83 -4.39
CA LEU A 35 4.28 10.72 -5.70
C LEU A 35 4.87 9.32 -5.98
N GLY A 36 4.72 8.37 -5.06
CA GLY A 36 5.26 7.02 -5.19
C GLY A 36 6.79 6.91 -5.21
N ASN A 37 7.52 7.99 -4.96
CA ASN A 37 8.98 8.09 -5.07
C ASN A 37 9.68 8.47 -3.75
N GLY A 38 8.92 8.67 -2.66
CA GLY A 38 9.44 9.06 -1.35
C GLY A 38 9.69 10.58 -1.20
N SER A 39 9.16 11.39 -2.11
CA SER A 39 9.29 12.84 -2.08
C SER A 39 7.94 13.55 -2.13
N VAL A 40 7.96 14.84 -1.86
CA VAL A 40 6.86 15.79 -2.05
C VAL A 40 7.38 16.98 -2.84
N GLU A 41 6.50 17.61 -3.63
CA GLU A 41 6.91 18.73 -4.49
C GLU A 41 7.28 19.97 -3.69
N LYS A 42 6.60 20.23 -2.59
CA LYS A 42 6.77 21.42 -1.75
C LYS A 42 6.68 21.04 -0.27
N GLY A 43 7.41 21.76 0.56
CA GLY A 43 7.33 21.64 2.01
C GLY A 43 8.45 22.41 2.70
N ASN A 44 8.23 22.78 3.95
CA ASN A 44 9.26 23.41 4.80
C ASN A 44 9.72 22.36 5.83
N TYR A 45 10.67 21.55 5.42
CA TYR A 45 11.17 20.45 6.25
C TYR A 45 12.43 20.87 7.01
N PRO A 46 12.58 20.45 8.26
CA PRO A 46 13.78 20.74 9.02
C PRO A 46 14.98 20.02 8.40
N VAL A 47 16.08 20.76 8.19
CA VAL A 47 17.35 20.22 7.69
C VAL A 47 18.26 19.74 8.83
N LYS A 48 17.91 20.02 10.08
CA LYS A 48 18.61 19.58 11.29
C LYS A 48 17.61 18.91 12.24
N PHE A 49 17.93 17.71 12.66
CA PHE A 49 17.16 16.92 13.62
C PHE A 49 17.99 16.72 14.90
N GLY A 50 17.33 16.69 16.03
CA GLY A 50 17.91 16.36 17.32
C GLY A 50 16.80 15.86 18.26
N ALA A 51 17.16 15.12 19.30
CA ALA A 51 16.21 14.53 20.23
C ALA A 51 15.30 15.57 20.92
N GLU A 52 15.79 16.81 21.03
CA GLU A 52 15.07 17.96 21.61
C GLU A 52 14.05 18.60 20.65
N LYS A 53 13.95 18.11 19.39
CA LYS A 53 13.10 18.69 18.34
C LYS A 53 11.88 17.85 17.99
N TYR A 54 11.59 16.82 18.79
CA TYR A 54 10.34 16.10 18.61
C TYR A 54 9.16 16.97 18.99
N LEU A 55 8.11 16.93 18.17
CA LEU A 55 6.78 17.44 18.59
C LEU A 55 6.21 16.55 19.68
N TRP A 56 6.38 15.26 19.53
CA TRP A 56 6.01 14.21 20.48
C TRP A 56 6.75 12.90 20.14
N ARG A 57 6.67 11.95 21.06
CA ARG A 57 7.18 10.59 20.89
C ARG A 57 6.21 9.61 21.56
N THR A 58 5.83 8.57 20.84
CA THR A 58 4.97 7.49 21.35
C THR A 58 5.70 6.16 21.17
N GLU A 59 5.61 5.30 22.18
CA GLU A 59 6.10 3.94 22.12
C GLU A 59 5.05 3.03 21.49
N LEU A 60 5.43 2.22 20.51
CA LEU A 60 4.54 1.22 19.93
C LEU A 60 4.46 0.00 20.86
N PRO A 61 3.31 -0.71 20.92
CA PRO A 61 3.12 -1.86 21.79
C PRO A 61 3.99 -3.06 21.45
N GLY A 62 4.54 -3.09 20.24
CA GLY A 62 5.43 -4.13 19.77
C GLY A 62 6.30 -3.66 18.62
N LYS A 63 7.22 -4.52 18.19
CA LYS A 63 8.18 -4.19 17.14
C LYS A 63 7.52 -4.17 15.77
N GLY A 64 7.31 -2.99 15.22
CA GLY A 64 6.89 -2.72 13.84
C GLY A 64 8.02 -2.07 13.04
N CYS A 65 8.16 -2.44 11.77
CA CYS A 65 9.14 -1.86 10.84
C CYS A 65 8.48 -1.20 9.62
N SER A 66 7.16 -1.04 9.65
CA SER A 66 6.40 -0.38 8.57
C SER A 66 6.66 1.12 8.55
N THR A 67 6.56 1.71 7.36
CA THR A 67 6.46 3.17 7.24
C THR A 67 5.04 3.59 7.62
N PRO A 68 4.88 4.55 8.54
CA PRO A 68 3.57 5.13 8.83
C PRO A 68 2.98 5.80 7.59
N ILE A 69 1.67 5.73 7.43
CA ILE A 69 0.93 6.55 6.47
C ILE A 69 0.12 7.62 7.18
N LEU A 70 -0.19 8.69 6.47
CA LEU A 70 -0.96 9.83 6.96
C LEU A 70 -2.18 10.05 6.07
N LEU A 71 -3.35 10.16 6.70
CA LEU A 71 -4.61 10.50 6.05
C LEU A 71 -5.48 11.32 7.02
N ASN A 72 -5.94 12.50 6.60
CA ASN A 72 -6.86 13.33 7.38
C ASN A 72 -6.37 13.58 8.82
N ASP A 73 -5.09 13.97 8.99
CA ASP A 73 -4.46 14.22 10.29
C ASP A 73 -4.38 12.99 11.22
N LEU A 74 -4.59 11.80 10.69
CA LEU A 74 -4.43 10.53 11.40
C LEU A 74 -3.26 9.74 10.82
N ILE A 75 -2.48 9.15 11.72
CA ILE A 75 -1.30 8.34 11.41
C ILE A 75 -1.65 6.87 11.60
N TYR A 76 -1.38 6.07 10.59
CA TYR A 76 -1.62 4.62 10.64
C TYR A 76 -0.30 3.86 10.50
N VAL A 77 -0.07 2.91 11.38
CA VAL A 77 1.16 2.11 11.44
C VAL A 77 0.85 0.68 11.85
N THR A 78 1.62 -0.27 11.34
CA THR A 78 1.50 -1.67 11.76
C THR A 78 2.53 -2.01 12.83
N ALA A 79 2.07 -2.66 13.89
CA ALA A 79 2.92 -3.26 14.93
C ALA A 79 2.14 -4.37 15.64
N PRO A 80 2.79 -5.38 16.21
CA PRO A 80 2.09 -6.39 16.97
C PRO A 80 1.58 -5.83 18.31
N VAL A 81 0.42 -6.33 18.75
CA VAL A 81 -0.18 -6.07 20.06
C VAL A 81 -0.40 -7.40 20.75
N ASP A 82 0.22 -7.61 21.88
CA ASP A 82 0.12 -8.86 22.67
C ASP A 82 0.33 -10.13 21.82
N GLY A 83 1.34 -10.09 20.92
CA GLY A 83 1.66 -11.19 20.01
C GLY A 83 0.67 -11.41 18.87
N ASN A 84 -0.15 -10.42 18.55
CA ASN A 84 -1.08 -10.45 17.42
C ASN A 84 -0.76 -9.32 16.44
N ASP A 85 -0.98 -9.57 15.14
CA ASP A 85 -0.90 -8.56 14.10
C ASP A 85 -1.92 -7.45 14.35
N ALA A 86 -1.50 -6.19 14.25
CA ALA A 86 -2.40 -5.07 14.45
C ALA A 86 -2.05 -3.85 13.59
N LEU A 87 -3.09 -3.12 13.20
CA LEU A 87 -3.06 -1.78 12.65
C LEU A 87 -3.44 -0.80 13.76
N LEU A 88 -2.61 0.22 13.96
CA LEU A 88 -2.77 1.23 15.00
C LEU A 88 -3.01 2.59 14.36
N CYS A 89 -3.89 3.38 14.95
CA CYS A 89 -4.20 4.74 14.52
C CYS A 89 -3.87 5.73 15.64
N TYR A 90 -3.13 6.78 15.30
CA TYR A 90 -2.76 7.88 16.20
C TYR A 90 -3.18 9.21 15.61
N ASP A 91 -3.43 10.19 16.44
CA ASP A 91 -3.57 11.58 16.01
C ASP A 91 -2.20 12.28 15.90
N LEU A 92 -2.18 13.50 15.37
CA LEU A 92 -0.95 14.31 15.24
C LEU A 92 -0.35 14.77 16.58
N LYS A 93 -0.94 14.41 17.71
CA LYS A 93 -0.38 14.61 19.05
C LYS A 93 0.24 13.34 19.62
N GLY A 94 0.19 12.22 18.88
CA GLY A 94 0.71 10.92 19.29
C GLY A 94 -0.24 10.14 20.20
N ALA A 95 -1.48 10.57 20.35
CA ALA A 95 -2.48 9.83 21.12
C ALA A 95 -3.11 8.74 20.25
N GLU A 96 -3.14 7.50 20.78
CA GLU A 96 -3.81 6.40 20.09
C GLU A 96 -5.33 6.65 20.05
N LYS A 97 -5.92 6.51 18.87
CA LYS A 97 -7.35 6.65 18.64
C LYS A 97 -8.06 5.32 18.66
N TRP A 98 -7.46 4.34 18.00
CA TRP A 98 -7.98 2.98 17.92
C TRP A 98 -6.89 2.01 17.44
N ARG A 99 -7.16 0.72 17.60
CA ARG A 99 -6.40 -0.38 17.05
C ARG A 99 -7.31 -1.47 16.49
N ALA A 100 -6.95 -2.05 15.36
CA ALA A 100 -7.58 -3.24 14.80
C ALA A 100 -6.63 -4.42 14.95
N VAL A 101 -7.06 -5.48 15.64
CA VAL A 101 -6.27 -6.68 15.90
C VAL A 101 -6.80 -7.84 15.05
N PHE A 102 -5.93 -8.57 14.36
CA PHE A 102 -6.35 -9.55 13.35
C PHE A 102 -6.17 -11.01 13.77
N GLY A 103 -5.09 -11.34 14.39
CA GLY A 103 -4.76 -12.70 14.83
C GLY A 103 -3.29 -12.83 15.15
N LYS A 104 -2.86 -14.05 15.51
CA LYS A 104 -1.49 -14.32 15.98
C LYS A 104 -0.47 -13.88 14.94
N GLU A 105 0.52 -13.11 15.38
CA GLU A 105 1.64 -12.70 14.55
C GLU A 105 2.54 -13.89 14.17
N ASN A 106 3.18 -13.78 13.01
CA ASN A 106 4.38 -14.53 12.67
C ASN A 106 5.57 -13.58 12.84
N ALA A 107 6.22 -13.63 13.99
CA ALA A 107 7.29 -12.71 14.37
C ALA A 107 8.46 -12.70 13.37
N GLY A 108 9.22 -11.61 13.34
CA GLY A 108 10.41 -11.48 12.52
C GLY A 108 11.47 -12.53 12.82
N LYS A 109 12.13 -13.05 11.80
CA LYS A 109 13.24 -14.00 11.92
C LYS A 109 14.52 -13.33 12.40
N HIS A 110 14.71 -12.07 12.03
CA HIS A 110 15.94 -11.32 12.30
C HIS A 110 15.71 -10.19 13.30
N ARG A 111 16.76 -9.85 14.05
CA ARG A 111 16.70 -8.77 15.06
C ARG A 111 16.24 -7.41 14.51
N ASN A 112 16.42 -7.15 13.21
CA ASN A 112 16.04 -5.90 12.55
C ASN A 112 14.71 -6.01 11.81
N GLY A 113 14.10 -7.20 11.71
CA GLY A 113 12.82 -7.43 11.07
C GLY A 113 11.67 -7.58 12.07
N SER A 114 10.45 -7.62 11.59
CA SER A 114 9.24 -7.92 12.36
C SER A 114 8.22 -8.66 11.50
N GLY A 115 7.16 -9.15 12.09
CA GLY A 115 5.98 -9.63 11.35
C GLY A 115 5.19 -8.53 10.68
N SER A 116 5.43 -7.26 11.09
CA SER A 116 4.75 -6.04 10.64
C SER A 116 5.71 -5.14 9.85
N ASN A 117 6.36 -5.67 8.79
CA ASN A 117 7.26 -4.90 7.95
C ASN A 117 6.52 -4.15 6.82
N ALA A 118 5.46 -4.77 6.27
CA ALA A 118 4.68 -4.16 5.21
C ALA A 118 3.98 -2.89 5.69
N SER A 119 4.12 -1.82 4.92
CA SER A 119 3.45 -0.54 5.22
C SER A 119 1.98 -0.60 4.80
N PRO A 120 1.07 -0.01 5.58
CA PRO A 120 -0.32 0.12 5.16
C PRO A 120 -0.44 1.04 3.94
N VAL A 121 -1.58 0.96 3.26
CA VAL A 121 -1.92 1.84 2.14
C VAL A 121 -3.39 2.24 2.21
N THR A 122 -3.73 3.42 1.70
CA THR A 122 -5.11 3.94 1.70
C THR A 122 -5.46 4.63 0.39
N ASP A 123 -6.73 4.51 -0.01
CA ASP A 123 -7.35 5.31 -1.08
C ASP A 123 -8.23 6.44 -0.52
N GLY A 124 -8.27 6.62 0.79
CA GLY A 124 -9.10 7.58 1.49
C GLY A 124 -10.45 7.02 1.95
N SER A 125 -10.87 5.83 1.48
CA SER A 125 -12.10 5.18 1.92
C SER A 125 -11.89 4.11 2.98
N GLY A 126 -10.66 3.58 3.10
CA GLY A 126 -10.26 2.57 4.06
C GLY A 126 -8.75 2.38 4.07
N ILE A 127 -8.28 1.59 5.01
CA ILE A 127 -6.87 1.24 5.17
C ILE A 127 -6.69 -0.24 4.84
N PHE A 128 -5.71 -0.54 3.99
CA PHE A 128 -5.36 -1.90 3.62
C PHE A 128 -3.99 -2.24 4.19
N THR A 129 -3.85 -3.41 4.78
CA THR A 129 -2.63 -3.82 5.47
C THR A 129 -2.33 -5.30 5.27
N TYR A 130 -1.04 -5.65 5.29
CA TYR A 130 -0.57 -7.01 5.17
C TYR A 130 0.47 -7.34 6.25
N PHE A 131 0.48 -8.59 6.70
CA PHE A 131 1.39 -9.09 7.72
C PHE A 131 2.08 -10.39 7.28
N LYS A 132 3.26 -10.65 7.81
CA LYS A 132 4.01 -11.89 7.56
C LYS A 132 3.24 -13.15 7.94
N SER A 133 2.26 -13.07 8.83
CA SER A 133 1.34 -14.19 9.15
C SER A 133 0.57 -14.69 7.94
N GLY A 134 0.44 -13.86 6.89
CA GLY A 134 -0.40 -14.07 5.72
C GLY A 134 -1.67 -13.22 5.73
N THR A 135 -1.95 -12.53 6.82
CA THR A 135 -3.15 -11.70 6.94
C THR A 135 -3.09 -10.50 6.00
N LEU A 136 -4.00 -10.44 5.03
CA LEU A 136 -4.36 -9.25 4.27
C LEU A 136 -5.72 -8.78 4.76
N ALA A 137 -5.85 -7.50 5.13
CA ALA A 137 -7.07 -6.95 5.71
C ALA A 137 -7.41 -5.57 5.18
N ALA A 138 -8.70 -5.25 5.12
CA ALA A 138 -9.24 -3.91 4.94
C ALA A 138 -9.94 -3.46 6.23
N VAL A 139 -9.69 -2.22 6.61
CA VAL A 139 -10.20 -1.60 7.84
C VAL A 139 -10.84 -0.27 7.49
N ASP A 140 -11.98 0.05 8.08
CA ASP A 140 -12.60 1.37 7.98
C ASP A 140 -11.77 2.43 8.70
N LEU A 141 -12.03 3.70 8.43
CA LEU A 141 -11.31 4.80 9.05
C LEU A 141 -11.58 4.91 10.57
N ASP A 142 -12.61 4.26 11.07
CA ASP A 142 -12.95 4.15 12.49
C ASP A 142 -12.41 2.88 13.18
N GLY A 143 -11.60 2.08 12.47
CA GLY A 143 -10.91 0.90 13.01
C GLY A 143 -11.67 -0.42 12.90
N LYS A 144 -12.85 -0.44 12.27
CA LYS A 144 -13.62 -1.66 12.07
C LYS A 144 -13.06 -2.45 10.88
N THR A 145 -12.77 -3.73 11.09
CA THR A 145 -12.38 -4.64 9.99
C THR A 145 -13.56 -4.87 9.04
N ARG A 146 -13.40 -4.51 7.77
CA ARG A 146 -14.35 -4.82 6.69
C ARG A 146 -14.27 -6.27 6.29
N TRP A 147 -13.06 -6.71 5.99
CA TRP A 147 -12.75 -8.08 5.63
C TRP A 147 -11.29 -8.40 5.94
N LYS A 148 -10.98 -9.68 6.03
CA LYS A 148 -9.61 -10.21 6.07
C LYS A 148 -9.53 -11.54 5.36
N THR A 149 -8.37 -11.84 4.80
CA THR A 149 -8.06 -13.13 4.16
C THR A 149 -6.66 -13.58 4.56
N ASP A 150 -6.44 -14.88 4.64
CA ASP A 150 -5.14 -15.46 4.94
C ASP A 150 -4.48 -15.97 3.64
N LEU A 151 -3.46 -15.25 3.17
CA LEU A 151 -2.75 -15.60 1.95
C LEU A 151 -1.78 -16.76 2.14
N VAL A 152 -1.37 -17.07 3.37
CA VAL A 152 -0.58 -18.27 3.67
C VAL A 152 -1.47 -19.51 3.60
N ALA A 153 -2.67 -19.46 4.14
CA ALA A 153 -3.64 -20.55 4.01
C ALA A 153 -4.06 -20.78 2.54
N ARG A 154 -4.15 -19.70 1.74
CA ARG A 154 -4.56 -19.79 0.32
C ARG A 154 -3.46 -20.27 -0.63
N PHE A 155 -2.23 -19.80 -0.42
CA PHE A 155 -1.13 -19.94 -1.40
C PHE A 155 0.13 -20.59 -0.82
N GLY A 156 0.04 -21.15 0.39
CA GLY A 156 1.18 -21.74 1.08
C GLY A 156 2.09 -20.71 1.75
N LYS A 157 3.07 -21.19 2.50
CA LYS A 157 4.12 -20.37 3.14
C LYS A 157 5.13 -19.92 2.10
N ASP A 158 5.74 -18.75 2.33
CA ASP A 158 6.90 -18.34 1.55
C ASP A 158 8.20 -19.02 2.06
N THR A 159 9.20 -19.03 1.19
CA THR A 159 10.56 -19.54 1.47
C THR A 159 11.55 -18.38 1.63
N LEU A 160 11.08 -17.13 1.72
CA LEU A 160 11.93 -15.97 1.85
C LEU A 160 12.96 -16.12 2.95
N PHE A 161 14.22 -15.87 2.64
CA PHE A 161 15.31 -15.91 3.61
C PHE A 161 15.15 -14.83 4.68
N TRP A 162 14.90 -13.60 4.25
CA TRP A 162 14.56 -12.47 5.13
C TRP A 162 13.04 -12.39 5.35
N ASP A 163 12.64 -11.53 6.27
CA ASP A 163 11.22 -11.29 6.54
C ASP A 163 10.53 -10.58 5.37
N HIS A 164 9.28 -10.91 5.13
CA HIS A 164 8.47 -10.29 4.09
C HIS A 164 8.43 -8.76 4.28
N GLY A 165 8.80 -8.01 3.24
CA GLY A 165 8.88 -6.54 3.28
C GLY A 165 8.00 -5.84 2.24
N THR A 166 7.42 -6.60 1.31
CA THR A 166 6.56 -6.05 0.26
C THR A 166 5.26 -5.51 0.84
N SER A 167 4.94 -4.28 0.54
CA SER A 167 3.69 -3.63 0.95
C SER A 167 2.58 -3.84 -0.07
N PRO A 168 1.30 -3.86 0.33
CA PRO A 168 0.18 -3.81 -0.59
C PRO A 168 0.19 -2.51 -1.39
N ILE A 169 -0.32 -2.58 -2.62
CA ILE A 169 -0.58 -1.41 -3.48
C ILE A 169 -2.05 -1.38 -3.87
N LEU A 170 -2.54 -0.21 -4.26
CA LEU A 170 -3.93 -0.02 -4.68
C LEU A 170 -3.99 0.35 -6.15
N THR A 171 -4.85 -0.34 -6.89
CA THR A 171 -5.36 0.07 -8.20
C THR A 171 -6.73 0.73 -8.03
N GLU A 172 -7.37 1.13 -9.10
CA GLU A 172 -8.72 1.71 -9.03
C GLU A 172 -9.69 0.80 -8.26
N LYS A 173 -9.66 -0.51 -8.50
CA LYS A 173 -10.63 -1.47 -7.94
C LYS A 173 -10.04 -2.44 -6.90
N HIS A 174 -8.74 -2.67 -6.93
CA HIS A 174 -8.15 -3.78 -6.19
C HIS A 174 -7.07 -3.34 -5.21
N VAL A 175 -6.92 -4.11 -4.15
CA VAL A 175 -5.67 -4.20 -3.39
C VAL A 175 -4.85 -5.34 -3.98
N VAL A 176 -3.58 -5.07 -4.28
CA VAL A 176 -2.71 -6.01 -4.96
C VAL A 176 -1.54 -6.37 -4.06
N MET A 177 -1.27 -7.67 -3.99
CA MET A 177 -0.11 -8.23 -3.31
C MET A 177 0.77 -9.00 -4.28
N VAL A 178 2.06 -8.97 -4.05
CA VAL A 178 3.03 -9.80 -4.75
C VAL A 178 3.86 -10.61 -3.75
N ARG A 179 4.16 -11.84 -4.10
CA ARG A 179 5.12 -12.68 -3.40
C ARG A 179 6.08 -13.30 -4.41
N MET A 180 7.36 -13.07 -4.21
CA MET A 180 8.45 -13.58 -5.04
C MET A 180 9.39 -14.35 -4.15
N HIS A 181 9.49 -15.66 -4.35
CA HIS A 181 10.29 -16.56 -3.53
C HIS A 181 10.60 -17.84 -4.30
N GLU A 182 11.45 -18.67 -3.77
CA GLU A 182 11.65 -20.01 -4.30
C GLU A 182 10.34 -20.82 -4.20
N GLY A 183 9.85 -21.32 -5.31
CA GLY A 183 8.58 -22.01 -5.43
C GLY A 183 7.53 -21.22 -6.22
N GLU A 184 6.29 -21.20 -5.77
CA GLU A 184 5.20 -20.54 -6.50
C GLU A 184 5.17 -19.03 -6.20
N SER A 185 5.84 -18.25 -7.04
CA SER A 185 5.78 -16.79 -7.02
C SER A 185 4.55 -16.29 -7.77
N TRP A 186 3.91 -15.24 -7.25
CA TRP A 186 2.64 -14.76 -7.78
C TRP A 186 2.43 -13.27 -7.56
N LEU A 187 1.54 -12.71 -8.38
CA LEU A 187 0.87 -11.44 -8.23
C LEU A 187 -0.62 -11.71 -8.11
N ALA A 188 -1.30 -11.18 -7.11
CA ALA A 188 -2.74 -11.40 -6.91
C ALA A 188 -3.45 -10.10 -6.52
N ALA A 189 -4.65 -9.92 -7.05
CA ALA A 189 -5.53 -8.79 -6.78
C ALA A 189 -6.78 -9.23 -6.06
N PHE A 190 -7.21 -8.41 -5.11
CA PHE A 190 -8.39 -8.63 -4.29
C PHE A 190 -9.29 -7.40 -4.39
N ASP A 191 -10.57 -7.60 -4.54
CA ASP A 191 -11.55 -6.51 -4.55
C ASP A 191 -11.49 -5.73 -3.24
N LYS A 192 -11.38 -4.41 -3.32
CA LYS A 192 -11.22 -3.53 -2.15
C LYS A 192 -12.41 -3.56 -1.19
N GLN A 193 -13.61 -3.85 -1.69
CA GLN A 193 -14.82 -3.83 -0.89
C GLN A 193 -15.09 -5.18 -0.22
N THR A 194 -14.84 -6.27 -0.94
CA THR A 194 -15.24 -7.62 -0.49
C THR A 194 -14.07 -8.48 -0.01
N GLY A 195 -12.84 -8.18 -0.45
CA GLY A 195 -11.67 -9.04 -0.22
C GLY A 195 -11.66 -10.32 -1.06
N GLU A 196 -12.59 -10.47 -1.99
CA GLU A 196 -12.60 -11.58 -2.93
C GLU A 196 -11.46 -11.45 -3.93
N MET A 197 -10.83 -12.57 -4.26
CA MET A 197 -9.76 -12.58 -5.24
C MET A 197 -10.33 -12.36 -6.65
N ALA A 198 -9.92 -11.25 -7.27
CA ALA A 198 -10.31 -10.91 -8.63
C ALA A 198 -9.48 -11.69 -9.66
N TRP A 199 -8.17 -11.74 -9.46
CA TRP A 199 -7.26 -12.50 -10.33
C TRP A 199 -5.95 -12.84 -9.60
N LYS A 200 -5.24 -13.85 -10.14
CA LYS A 200 -3.88 -14.24 -9.72
C LYS A 200 -3.10 -14.65 -10.97
N VAL A 201 -1.87 -14.19 -11.08
CA VAL A 201 -0.94 -14.61 -12.14
C VAL A 201 0.34 -15.15 -11.53
N ALA A 202 0.89 -16.20 -12.14
CA ALA A 202 2.19 -16.75 -11.78
C ALA A 202 3.29 -15.78 -12.22
N ARG A 203 4.35 -15.67 -11.40
CA ARG A 203 5.51 -14.83 -11.68
C ARG A 203 6.81 -15.58 -11.40
N ASN A 204 6.90 -16.82 -11.86
CA ASN A 204 8.10 -17.63 -11.77
C ASN A 204 8.99 -17.40 -12.99
N TYR A 205 10.25 -17.11 -12.75
CA TYR A 205 11.28 -16.96 -13.76
C TYR A 205 12.47 -17.83 -13.41
N PRO A 206 13.17 -18.42 -14.40
CA PRO A 206 14.45 -19.06 -14.17
C PRO A 206 15.46 -18.02 -13.67
N THR A 207 16.00 -18.23 -12.49
CA THR A 207 17.00 -17.34 -11.87
C THR A 207 18.08 -18.19 -11.20
N PRO A 208 19.29 -17.65 -10.95
CA PRO A 208 20.23 -18.26 -10.01
C PRO A 208 19.63 -18.43 -8.62
N THR A 209 20.22 -19.28 -7.81
CA THR A 209 19.82 -19.53 -6.41
C THR A 209 19.66 -18.21 -5.65
N GLU A 210 18.56 -18.07 -4.91
CA GLU A 210 18.15 -16.90 -4.13
C GLU A 210 17.77 -15.63 -4.93
N CYS A 211 18.04 -15.58 -6.24
CA CYS A 211 17.68 -14.41 -7.08
C CYS A 211 16.18 -14.32 -7.38
N ASP A 212 15.41 -15.35 -7.11
CA ASP A 212 13.94 -15.36 -7.14
C ASP A 212 13.30 -14.70 -5.92
N HIS A 213 14.04 -14.54 -4.82
CA HIS A 213 13.56 -13.83 -3.64
C HIS A 213 13.42 -12.34 -3.92
N GLY A 214 12.21 -11.79 -3.79
CA GLY A 214 11.92 -10.38 -4.02
C GLY A 214 11.19 -9.74 -2.84
N TYR A 215 11.67 -8.55 -2.45
CA TYR A 215 11.15 -7.78 -1.32
C TYR A 215 10.61 -6.42 -1.76
N THR A 216 10.57 -6.17 -3.06
CA THR A 216 10.15 -4.89 -3.62
C THR A 216 8.65 -4.71 -3.58
N THR A 217 8.21 -3.49 -3.29
CA THR A 217 6.81 -3.10 -3.45
C THR A 217 6.58 -2.65 -4.89
N PRO A 218 5.57 -3.19 -5.60
CA PRO A 218 5.23 -2.77 -6.95
C PRO A 218 4.82 -1.30 -7.03
N LEU A 219 4.81 -0.76 -8.24
CA LEU A 219 4.29 0.58 -8.54
C LEU A 219 3.06 0.48 -9.43
N VAL A 220 2.05 1.31 -9.16
CA VAL A 220 0.95 1.53 -10.09
C VAL A 220 1.34 2.67 -11.03
N ILE A 221 1.25 2.44 -12.32
CA ILE A 221 1.63 3.38 -13.37
C ILE A 221 0.54 3.47 -14.44
N GLN A 222 0.56 4.55 -15.21
CA GLN A 222 -0.19 4.62 -16.46
C GLN A 222 0.73 4.18 -17.61
N HIS A 223 0.37 3.09 -18.27
CA HIS A 223 1.10 2.57 -19.42
C HIS A 223 0.16 2.43 -20.62
N GLN A 224 0.45 3.16 -21.71
CA GLN A 224 -0.39 3.18 -22.92
C GLN A 224 -1.88 3.47 -22.63
N GLY A 225 -2.15 4.43 -21.71
CA GLY A 225 -3.49 4.82 -21.33
C GLY A 225 -4.25 3.82 -20.44
N LYS A 226 -3.55 2.80 -19.91
CA LYS A 226 -4.12 1.79 -19.01
C LYS A 226 -3.40 1.80 -17.66
N GLU A 227 -4.17 1.62 -16.60
CA GLU A 227 -3.61 1.37 -15.28
C GLU A 227 -2.85 0.03 -15.29
N SER A 228 -1.61 0.06 -14.86
CA SER A 228 -0.69 -1.07 -14.95
C SER A 228 0.17 -1.18 -13.70
N ILE A 229 0.67 -2.37 -13.44
CA ILE A 229 1.49 -2.68 -12.27
C ILE A 229 2.91 -2.99 -12.75
N LEU A 230 3.87 -2.17 -12.34
CA LEU A 230 5.29 -2.34 -12.61
C LEU A 230 5.95 -3.05 -11.45
N ILE A 231 6.64 -4.16 -11.72
CA ILE A 231 7.33 -4.97 -10.70
C ILE A 231 8.76 -5.26 -11.14
N TRP A 232 9.70 -5.04 -10.22
CA TRP A 232 11.08 -5.51 -10.31
C TRP A 232 11.31 -6.66 -9.32
N GLY A 233 11.94 -7.72 -9.74
CA GLY A 233 12.34 -8.87 -8.93
C GLY A 233 12.54 -10.12 -9.78
N ALA A 234 13.22 -11.12 -9.26
CA ALA A 234 13.62 -12.33 -9.99
C ALA A 234 14.34 -11.98 -11.31
N GLU A 235 15.27 -11.01 -11.26
CA GLU A 235 16.05 -10.48 -12.39
C GLU A 235 15.21 -9.91 -13.56
N HIS A 236 13.89 -9.73 -13.37
CA HIS A 236 12.97 -9.27 -14.39
C HIS A 236 12.23 -8.00 -13.95
N LEU A 237 12.15 -7.03 -14.86
CA LEU A 237 11.23 -5.91 -14.78
C LEU A 237 10.01 -6.25 -15.64
N THR A 238 8.83 -6.29 -15.05
CA THR A 238 7.60 -6.67 -15.75
C THR A 238 6.50 -5.63 -15.54
N ILE A 239 5.65 -5.49 -16.54
CA ILE A 239 4.44 -4.68 -16.50
C ILE A 239 3.23 -5.61 -16.65
N HIS A 240 2.28 -5.52 -15.75
CA HIS A 240 1.04 -6.28 -15.75
C HIS A 240 -0.14 -5.32 -15.88
N ASN A 241 -1.19 -5.75 -16.57
CA ASN A 241 -2.45 -5.01 -16.59
C ASN A 241 -3.08 -5.07 -15.18
N ALA A 242 -3.57 -3.93 -14.68
CA ALA A 242 -4.20 -3.87 -13.35
C ALA A 242 -5.59 -4.52 -13.29
N SER A 243 -6.20 -4.81 -14.43
CA SER A 243 -7.56 -5.37 -14.51
C SER A 243 -7.62 -6.90 -14.58
N ASN A 244 -6.48 -7.55 -14.96
CA ASN A 244 -6.44 -9.01 -15.18
C ASN A 244 -5.02 -9.57 -15.19
#